data_d8a29b1f7889cb3ceee6e5d9982a41c3
#
_entry.id   d8a29b1f7889cb3ceee6e5d9982a41c3
#
_cell.length_a   1.000
_cell.length_b   1.000
_cell.length_c   1.000
_cell.angle_alpha   90.00
_cell.angle_beta   90.00
_cell.angle_gamma   90.00
#
_symmetry.space_group_name_H-M   'P 1'
#
loop_
_entity.id
_entity.type
_entity.pdbx_description
1 polymer ?
#
loop_
_entity_poly.entity_id
_entity_poly.type
_entity_poly.pdbx_seq_one_letter_code
_entity_poly.pdbx_strand_id
1 'polypeptide(L)'
;MRKLLNSLVMLIAALSLSGCGYNTLQVQDEAIKAGWSEVLNQYQRRTDLVPNLVNTVKGYAAHEAKVLTEVTAARARVGQIAATPELVNDPAAMQKFQAAQGELSSALSRLLVVSENYPQLKADAGFRDLQAQLEGTENRITVARNRYIKTVQDYNTTVRSFPSNLTAMMFGHQTKPSFTVENEKAISTAPKVDFGGGEGQSSPGYDSGR
;
A
#
# COMPACT_ATOMS: atom_id res chain seq x y z
N MET A 1 36.25 47.84 12.35
CA MET A 1 34.83 48.00 11.99
C MET A 1 34.45 47.13 10.79
N ARG A 2 35.13 47.18 9.63
CA ARG A 2 34.78 46.34 8.43
C ARG A 2 34.78 44.85 8.70
N LYS A 3 35.73 44.30 9.45
CA LYS A 3 35.77 42.85 9.79
C LYS A 3 34.60 42.44 10.69
N LEU A 4 34.20 43.26 11.66
CA LEU A 4 33.01 43.01 12.52
C LEU A 4 31.70 43.06 11.71
N LEU A 5 31.60 44.03 10.79
CA LEU A 5 30.45 44.13 9.91
C LEU A 5 30.33 42.90 8.99
N ASN A 6 31.44 42.45 8.38
CA ASN A 6 31.45 41.24 7.57
C ASN A 6 31.09 39.97 8.35
N SER A 7 31.59 39.86 9.60
CA SER A 7 31.23 38.74 10.46
C SER A 7 29.73 38.76 10.83
N LEU A 8 29.17 39.93 11.10
CA LEU A 8 27.75 40.10 11.39
C LEU A 8 26.86 39.74 10.15
N VAL A 9 27.25 40.18 8.96
CA VAL A 9 26.56 39.85 7.72
C VAL A 9 26.61 38.34 7.43
N MET A 10 27.77 37.69 7.65
CA MET A 10 27.89 36.24 7.53
C MET A 10 26.99 35.51 8.55
N LEU A 11 26.91 35.98 9.79
CA LEU A 11 26.08 35.39 10.83
C LEU A 11 24.58 35.51 10.46
N ILE A 12 24.15 36.68 10.00
CA ILE A 12 22.76 36.91 9.57
C ILE A 12 22.42 36.04 8.35
N ALA A 13 23.32 35.90 7.38
CA ALA A 13 23.13 35.04 6.21
C ALA A 13 23.02 33.56 6.61
N ALA A 14 23.85 33.10 7.56
CA ALA A 14 23.79 31.74 8.09
C ALA A 14 22.45 31.47 8.82
N LEU A 15 21.99 32.41 9.65
CA LEU A 15 20.70 32.31 10.35
C LEU A 15 19.50 32.32 9.38
N SER A 16 19.57 33.11 8.30
CA SER A 16 18.51 33.18 7.30
C SER A 16 18.38 31.87 6.51
N LEU A 17 19.47 31.19 6.19
CA LEU A 17 19.46 29.88 5.50
C LEU A 17 18.84 28.77 6.36
N SER A 18 19.01 28.82 7.68
CA SER A 18 18.47 27.80 8.60
C SER A 18 16.94 27.83 8.70
N GLY A 19 16.30 29.02 8.60
CA GLY A 19 14.86 29.17 8.72
C GLY A 19 14.06 28.54 7.56
N CYS A 20 14.60 28.57 6.36
CA CYS A 20 13.91 28.07 5.17
C CYS A 20 13.80 26.53 5.17
N GLY A 21 14.82 25.82 5.63
CA GLY A 21 14.82 24.36 5.71
C GLY A 21 13.87 23.80 6.77
N TYR A 22 13.78 24.43 7.93
CA TYR A 22 12.90 24.00 9.03
C TYR A 22 11.41 24.04 8.63
N ASN A 23 10.95 25.17 8.11
CA ASN A 23 9.55 25.30 7.68
C ASN A 23 9.16 24.29 6.60
N THR A 24 10.05 24.03 5.65
CA THR A 24 9.83 23.03 4.61
C THR A 24 9.65 21.62 5.20
N LEU A 25 10.50 21.23 6.15
CA LEU A 25 10.40 19.94 6.82
C LEU A 25 9.11 19.81 7.63
N GLN A 26 8.66 20.86 8.32
CA GLN A 26 7.39 20.86 9.05
C GLN A 26 6.19 20.69 8.11
N VAL A 27 6.15 21.45 7.02
CA VAL A 27 5.08 21.35 6.02
C VAL A 27 5.03 19.96 5.40
N GLN A 28 6.17 19.37 5.10
CA GLN A 28 6.25 18.03 4.53
C GLN A 28 5.87 16.94 5.56
N ASP A 29 6.23 17.08 6.84
CA ASP A 29 5.81 16.15 7.90
C ASP A 29 4.29 16.16 8.09
N GLU A 30 3.67 17.33 8.10
CA GLU A 30 2.21 17.45 8.13
C GLU A 30 1.54 16.90 6.85
N ALA A 31 2.14 17.09 5.69
CA ALA A 31 1.65 16.50 4.44
C ALA A 31 1.70 14.96 4.46
N ILE A 32 2.70 14.36 5.11
CA ILE A 32 2.78 12.90 5.31
C ILE A 32 1.62 12.42 6.19
N LYS A 33 1.36 13.09 7.32
CA LYS A 33 0.25 12.75 8.24
C LYS A 33 -1.09 12.86 7.53
N ALA A 34 -1.30 13.92 6.75
CA ALA A 34 -2.51 14.10 5.96
C ALA A 34 -2.66 13.02 4.88
N GLY A 35 -1.60 12.72 4.15
CA GLY A 35 -1.59 11.64 3.14
C GLY A 35 -1.87 10.27 3.75
N TRP A 36 -1.32 10.01 4.95
CA TRP A 36 -1.59 8.78 5.68
C TRP A 36 -3.05 8.69 6.14
N SER A 37 -3.60 9.79 6.67
CA SER A 37 -5.01 9.84 7.07
C SER A 37 -5.96 9.55 5.90
N GLU A 38 -5.63 10.00 4.70
CA GLU A 38 -6.39 9.66 3.50
C GLU A 38 -6.32 8.16 3.18
N VAL A 39 -5.14 7.55 3.30
CA VAL A 39 -4.97 6.09 3.15
C VAL A 39 -5.84 5.34 4.16
N LEU A 40 -5.81 5.74 5.44
CA LEU A 40 -6.62 5.13 6.50
C LEU A 40 -8.12 5.24 6.22
N ASN A 41 -8.59 6.40 5.75
CA ASN A 41 -10.00 6.61 5.40
C ASN A 41 -10.46 5.64 4.31
N GLN A 42 -9.63 5.37 3.30
CA GLN A 42 -9.99 4.41 2.24
C GLN A 42 -9.98 2.96 2.76
N TYR A 43 -9.04 2.59 3.61
CA TYR A 43 -9.02 1.29 4.26
C TYR A 43 -10.21 1.09 5.22
N GLN A 44 -10.59 2.13 5.98
CA GLN A 44 -11.77 2.10 6.83
C GLN A 44 -13.03 1.86 5.99
N ARG A 45 -13.20 2.60 4.90
CA ARG A 45 -14.33 2.39 3.98
C ARG A 45 -14.41 0.96 3.48
N ARG A 46 -13.28 0.34 3.11
CA ARG A 46 -13.25 -1.07 2.72
C ARG A 46 -13.73 -1.98 3.85
N THR A 47 -13.22 -1.77 5.05
CA THR A 47 -13.56 -2.57 6.24
C THR A 47 -15.05 -2.46 6.59
N ASP A 48 -15.67 -1.30 6.36
CA ASP A 48 -17.09 -1.05 6.61
C ASP A 48 -18.01 -1.72 5.60
N LEU A 49 -17.54 -1.99 4.38
CA LEU A 49 -18.30 -2.76 3.38
C LEU A 49 -18.35 -4.25 3.68
N VAL A 50 -17.38 -4.79 4.42
CA VAL A 50 -17.24 -6.25 4.65
C VAL A 50 -18.46 -6.87 5.31
N PRO A 51 -19.07 -6.33 6.39
CA PRO A 51 -20.24 -6.93 7.02
C PRO A 51 -21.44 -7.07 6.08
N ASN A 52 -21.68 -6.05 5.26
CA ASN A 52 -22.77 -6.05 4.29
C ASN A 52 -22.53 -7.12 3.22
N LEU A 53 -21.30 -7.20 2.70
CA LEU A 53 -20.92 -8.21 1.72
C LEU A 53 -21.07 -9.63 2.29
N VAL A 54 -20.57 -9.90 3.50
CA VAL A 54 -20.69 -11.19 4.18
C VAL A 54 -22.16 -11.57 4.41
N ASN A 55 -23.00 -10.64 4.85
CA ASN A 55 -24.42 -10.89 5.07
C ASN A 55 -25.17 -11.21 3.77
N THR A 56 -24.87 -10.48 2.69
CA THR A 56 -25.47 -10.72 1.36
C THR A 56 -25.06 -12.10 0.85
N VAL A 57 -23.76 -12.41 0.86
CA VAL A 57 -23.28 -13.74 0.42
C VAL A 57 -23.85 -14.87 1.25
N LYS A 58 -23.93 -14.71 2.58
CA LYS A 58 -24.50 -15.71 3.49
C LYS A 58 -25.95 -16.06 3.15
N GLY A 59 -26.73 -15.12 2.64
CA GLY A 59 -28.10 -15.35 2.21
C GLY A 59 -28.23 -16.34 1.05
N TYR A 60 -27.23 -16.46 0.18
CA TYR A 60 -27.21 -17.30 -1.01
C TYR A 60 -26.28 -18.50 -0.90
N ALA A 61 -25.19 -18.35 -0.17
CA ALA A 61 -24.07 -19.30 -0.09
C ALA A 61 -23.73 -19.66 1.36
N ALA A 62 -24.73 -20.02 2.18
CA ALA A 62 -24.56 -20.35 3.60
C ALA A 62 -23.62 -21.55 3.83
N HIS A 63 -23.47 -22.44 2.84
CA HIS A 63 -22.57 -23.60 2.90
C HIS A 63 -21.08 -23.22 2.79
N GLU A 64 -20.77 -21.99 2.35
CA GLU A 64 -19.39 -21.45 2.24
C GLU A 64 -18.89 -20.90 3.58
N ALA A 65 -19.23 -21.57 4.68
CA ALA A 65 -18.93 -21.11 6.03
C ALA A 65 -17.44 -20.82 6.26
N LYS A 66 -16.55 -21.59 5.62
CA LYS A 66 -15.09 -21.41 5.73
C LYS A 66 -14.66 -20.06 5.19
N VAL A 67 -15.06 -19.71 3.97
CA VAL A 67 -14.66 -18.44 3.31
C VAL A 67 -15.26 -17.23 4.04
N LEU A 68 -16.52 -17.33 4.47
CA LEU A 68 -17.19 -16.29 5.26
C LEU A 68 -16.47 -16.07 6.60
N THR A 69 -16.03 -17.14 7.26
CA THR A 69 -15.26 -17.07 8.51
C THR A 69 -13.87 -16.45 8.27
N GLU A 70 -13.18 -16.81 7.19
CA GLU A 70 -11.87 -16.24 6.83
C GLU A 70 -11.97 -14.73 6.63
N VAL A 71 -12.97 -14.24 5.90
CA VAL A 71 -13.19 -12.80 5.67
C VAL A 71 -13.47 -12.07 6.99
N THR A 72 -14.34 -12.65 7.83
CA THR A 72 -14.69 -12.06 9.14
C THR A 72 -13.47 -12.01 10.07
N ALA A 73 -12.66 -13.07 10.09
CA ALA A 73 -11.44 -13.14 10.89
C ALA A 73 -10.37 -12.14 10.38
N ALA A 74 -10.19 -12.02 9.08
CA ALA A 74 -9.27 -11.04 8.49
C ALA A 74 -9.70 -9.60 8.82
N ARG A 75 -11.01 -9.30 8.74
CA ARG A 75 -11.56 -8.00 9.18
C ARG A 75 -11.26 -7.73 10.66
N ALA A 76 -11.46 -8.71 11.52
CA ALA A 76 -11.20 -8.56 12.95
C ALA A 76 -9.71 -8.27 13.23
N ARG A 77 -8.77 -8.92 12.51
CA ARG A 77 -7.33 -8.65 12.64
C ARG A 77 -6.97 -7.22 12.24
N VAL A 78 -7.56 -6.70 11.15
CA VAL A 78 -7.38 -5.29 10.77
C VAL A 78 -7.85 -4.36 11.89
N GLY A 79 -9.00 -4.63 12.50
CA GLY A 79 -9.56 -3.82 13.59
C GLY A 79 -8.75 -3.84 14.89
N GLN A 80 -7.85 -4.82 15.09
CA GLN A 80 -6.97 -4.91 16.25
C GLN A 80 -5.73 -4.03 16.14
N ILE A 81 -5.42 -3.53 14.96
CA ILE A 81 -4.25 -2.69 14.74
C ILE A 81 -4.64 -1.23 14.93
N ALA A 82 -4.01 -0.55 15.89
CA ALA A 82 -4.21 0.88 16.10
C ALA A 82 -3.64 1.65 14.91
N ALA A 83 -4.49 1.95 13.94
CA ALA A 83 -4.15 2.70 12.74
C ALA A 83 -4.19 4.21 13.05
N THR A 84 -3.17 4.71 13.76
CA THR A 84 -3.05 6.13 14.13
C THR A 84 -2.11 6.87 13.18
N PRO A 85 -2.14 8.22 13.16
CA PRO A 85 -1.18 9.02 12.38
C PRO A 85 0.28 8.76 12.76
N GLU A 86 0.55 8.33 13.99
CA GLU A 86 1.90 8.04 14.50
C GLU A 86 2.51 6.77 13.90
N LEU A 87 1.68 5.92 13.30
CA LEU A 87 2.13 4.68 12.64
C LEU A 87 3.16 4.94 11.52
N VAL A 88 3.13 6.15 10.93
CA VAL A 88 4.14 6.59 9.94
C VAL A 88 5.56 6.72 10.50
N ASN A 89 5.73 6.64 11.83
CA ASN A 89 7.03 6.71 12.49
C ASN A 89 7.55 5.33 12.92
N ASP A 90 6.73 4.27 12.79
CA ASP A 90 7.07 2.91 13.22
C ASP A 90 7.05 1.94 12.02
N PRO A 91 8.22 1.58 11.45
CA PRO A 91 8.30 0.65 10.34
C PRO A 91 7.72 -0.74 10.63
N ALA A 92 7.86 -1.23 11.87
CA ALA A 92 7.35 -2.54 12.25
C ALA A 92 5.82 -2.55 12.36
N ALA A 93 5.24 -1.50 12.94
CA ALA A 93 3.79 -1.33 12.99
C ALA A 93 3.20 -1.13 11.59
N MET A 94 3.87 -0.35 10.73
CA MET A 94 3.49 -0.18 9.32
C MET A 94 3.46 -1.52 8.58
N GLN A 95 4.48 -2.36 8.76
CA GLN A 95 4.53 -3.68 8.13
C GLN A 95 3.41 -4.60 8.60
N LYS A 96 3.12 -4.62 9.91
CA LYS A 96 1.98 -5.39 10.46
C LYS A 96 0.65 -4.92 9.89
N PHE A 97 0.46 -3.61 9.77
CA PHE A 97 -0.72 -3.03 9.17
C PHE A 97 -0.87 -3.47 7.70
N GLN A 98 0.19 -3.38 6.91
CA GLN A 98 0.19 -3.82 5.50
C GLN A 98 -0.14 -5.31 5.38
N ALA A 99 0.46 -6.17 6.19
CA ALA A 99 0.20 -7.60 6.19
C ALA A 99 -1.28 -7.92 6.48
N ALA A 100 -1.86 -7.30 7.52
CA ALA A 100 -3.28 -7.51 7.85
C ALA A 100 -4.22 -7.01 6.74
N GLN A 101 -3.89 -5.89 6.10
CA GLN A 101 -4.65 -5.38 4.95
C GLN A 101 -4.53 -6.31 3.73
N GLY A 102 -3.37 -6.91 3.49
CA GLY A 102 -3.14 -7.92 2.45
C GLY A 102 -3.95 -9.20 2.70
N GLU A 103 -3.98 -9.69 3.95
CA GLU A 103 -4.82 -10.83 4.33
C GLU A 103 -6.31 -10.57 4.06
N LEU A 104 -6.82 -9.37 4.38
CA LEU A 104 -8.19 -9.00 4.10
C LEU A 104 -8.47 -8.96 2.59
N SER A 105 -7.57 -8.36 1.80
CA SER A 105 -7.69 -8.35 0.33
C SER A 105 -7.74 -9.76 -0.24
N SER A 106 -6.88 -10.65 0.23
CA SER A 106 -6.83 -12.06 -0.21
C SER A 106 -8.11 -12.81 0.16
N ALA A 107 -8.65 -12.58 1.36
CA ALA A 107 -9.89 -13.21 1.80
C ALA A 107 -11.09 -12.71 0.97
N LEU A 108 -11.17 -11.40 0.70
CA LEU A 108 -12.21 -10.82 -0.15
C LEU A 108 -12.14 -11.34 -1.60
N SER A 109 -10.94 -11.47 -2.15
CA SER A 109 -10.75 -12.05 -3.49
C SER A 109 -11.26 -13.49 -3.55
N ARG A 110 -10.98 -14.32 -2.54
CA ARG A 110 -11.51 -15.68 -2.47
C ARG A 110 -13.03 -15.71 -2.38
N LEU A 111 -13.64 -14.80 -1.60
CA LEU A 111 -15.09 -14.69 -1.48
C LEU A 111 -15.72 -14.36 -2.85
N LEU A 112 -15.12 -13.44 -3.60
CA LEU A 112 -15.60 -13.08 -4.94
C LEU A 112 -15.47 -14.26 -5.92
N VAL A 113 -14.38 -15.03 -5.86
CA VAL A 113 -14.22 -16.25 -6.69
C VAL A 113 -15.30 -17.28 -6.36
N VAL A 114 -15.58 -17.50 -5.08
CA VAL A 114 -16.66 -18.43 -4.65
C VAL A 114 -18.02 -17.96 -5.16
N SER A 115 -18.29 -16.66 -5.16
CA SER A 115 -19.57 -16.10 -5.63
C SER A 115 -19.89 -16.44 -7.10
N GLU A 116 -18.85 -16.76 -7.90
CA GLU A 116 -19.01 -17.18 -9.31
C GLU A 116 -19.83 -18.48 -9.44
N ASN A 117 -19.83 -19.34 -8.43
CA ASN A 117 -20.58 -20.58 -8.39
C ASN A 117 -22.07 -20.39 -8.05
N TYR A 118 -22.49 -19.17 -7.72
CA TYR A 118 -23.85 -18.85 -7.28
C TYR A 118 -24.51 -17.82 -8.20
N PRO A 119 -25.13 -18.24 -9.34
CA PRO A 119 -25.72 -17.34 -10.33
C PRO A 119 -26.77 -16.37 -9.77
N GLN A 120 -27.54 -16.81 -8.79
CA GLN A 120 -28.58 -15.99 -8.13
C GLN A 120 -27.96 -14.87 -7.30
N LEU A 121 -26.82 -15.13 -6.62
CA LEU A 121 -26.06 -14.11 -5.93
C LEU A 121 -25.49 -13.07 -6.89
N LYS A 122 -24.94 -13.52 -8.01
CA LYS A 122 -24.43 -12.61 -9.06
C LYS A 122 -25.52 -11.74 -9.70
N ALA A 123 -26.75 -12.25 -9.76
CA ALA A 123 -27.89 -11.50 -10.27
C ALA A 123 -28.46 -10.50 -9.22
N ASP A 124 -28.13 -10.66 -7.93
CA ASP A 124 -28.59 -9.77 -6.87
C ASP A 124 -28.03 -8.36 -7.04
N ALA A 125 -28.91 -7.36 -7.05
CA ALA A 125 -28.53 -5.96 -7.27
C ALA A 125 -27.65 -5.45 -6.12
N GLY A 126 -27.98 -5.80 -4.87
CA GLY A 126 -27.22 -5.40 -3.67
C GLY A 126 -25.80 -5.98 -3.68
N PHE A 127 -25.64 -7.23 -4.12
CA PHE A 127 -24.31 -7.83 -4.26
C PHE A 127 -23.47 -7.11 -5.32
N ARG A 128 -24.03 -6.81 -6.50
CA ARG A 128 -23.33 -6.09 -7.56
C ARG A 128 -22.93 -4.67 -7.15
N ASP A 129 -23.81 -3.98 -6.41
CA ASP A 129 -23.51 -2.66 -5.90
C ASP A 129 -22.37 -2.70 -4.86
N LEU A 130 -22.35 -3.69 -3.96
CA LEU A 130 -21.28 -3.90 -2.99
C LEU A 130 -19.96 -4.25 -3.66
N GLN A 131 -19.99 -5.09 -4.70
CA GLN A 131 -18.82 -5.43 -5.50
C GLN A 131 -18.24 -4.18 -6.18
N ALA A 132 -19.08 -3.39 -6.85
CA ALA A 132 -18.65 -2.14 -7.51
C ALA A 132 -18.07 -1.13 -6.50
N GLN A 133 -18.67 -1.02 -5.30
CA GLN A 133 -18.15 -0.17 -4.23
C GLN A 133 -16.80 -0.67 -3.72
N LEU A 134 -16.62 -1.99 -3.59
CA LEU A 134 -15.36 -2.60 -3.16
C LEU A 134 -14.25 -2.34 -4.18
N GLU A 135 -14.50 -2.61 -5.47
CA GLU A 135 -13.56 -2.33 -6.56
C GLU A 135 -13.19 -0.84 -6.64
N GLY A 136 -14.19 0.04 -6.54
CA GLY A 136 -13.96 1.47 -6.49
C GLY A 136 -13.14 1.92 -5.26
N THR A 137 -13.27 1.20 -4.14
CA THR A 137 -12.49 1.47 -2.93
C THR A 137 -11.05 1.00 -3.08
N GLU A 138 -10.80 -0.19 -3.68
CA GLU A 138 -9.44 -0.66 -3.98
C GLU A 138 -8.69 0.31 -4.91
N ASN A 139 -9.37 0.85 -5.93
CA ASN A 139 -8.78 1.87 -6.78
C ASN A 139 -8.40 3.14 -5.99
N ARG A 140 -9.26 3.60 -5.09
CA ARG A 140 -8.98 4.76 -4.23
C ARG A 140 -7.84 4.48 -3.24
N ILE A 141 -7.77 3.28 -2.66
CA ILE A 141 -6.64 2.85 -1.82
C ILE A 141 -5.33 2.96 -2.62
N THR A 142 -5.30 2.45 -3.84
CA THR A 142 -4.13 2.51 -4.71
C THR A 142 -3.70 3.95 -4.97
N VAL A 143 -4.64 4.82 -5.31
CA VAL A 143 -4.34 6.25 -5.54
C VAL A 143 -3.84 6.93 -4.26
N ALA A 144 -4.49 6.70 -3.12
CA ALA A 144 -4.08 7.28 -1.84
C ALA A 144 -2.68 6.79 -1.42
N ARG A 145 -2.38 5.49 -1.58
CA ARG A 145 -1.04 4.92 -1.34
C ARG A 145 0.03 5.58 -2.21
N ASN A 146 -0.24 5.75 -3.51
CA ASN A 146 0.72 6.37 -4.43
C ASN A 146 1.00 7.83 -4.05
N ARG A 147 -0.01 8.59 -3.65
CA ARG A 147 0.16 9.96 -3.13
C ARG A 147 1.00 9.98 -1.85
N TYR A 148 0.70 9.10 -0.90
CA TYR A 148 1.47 8.97 0.33
C TYR A 148 2.95 8.62 0.04
N ILE A 149 3.21 7.63 -0.83
CA ILE A 149 4.57 7.23 -1.24
C ILE A 149 5.33 8.44 -1.78
N LYS A 150 4.71 9.23 -2.67
CA LYS A 150 5.32 10.43 -3.22
C LYS A 150 5.64 11.47 -2.14
N THR A 151 4.71 11.73 -1.22
CA THR A 151 4.91 12.68 -0.11
C THR A 151 6.06 12.24 0.79
N VAL A 152 6.15 10.95 1.13
CA VAL A 152 7.26 10.38 1.90
C VAL A 152 8.59 10.49 1.14
N GLN A 153 8.59 10.25 -0.17
CA GLN A 153 9.79 10.39 -1.01
C GLN A 153 10.29 11.84 -1.00
N ASP A 154 9.40 12.81 -1.19
CA ASP A 154 9.74 14.23 -1.21
C ASP A 154 10.34 14.66 0.15
N TYR A 155 9.73 14.26 1.27
CA TYR A 155 10.25 14.50 2.62
C TYR A 155 11.62 13.84 2.84
N ASN A 156 11.74 12.55 2.55
CA ASN A 156 12.97 11.80 2.75
C ASN A 156 14.13 12.36 1.90
N THR A 157 13.81 12.90 0.72
CA THR A 157 14.77 13.60 -0.11
C THR A 157 15.24 14.89 0.56
N THR A 158 14.32 15.70 1.09
CA THR A 158 14.63 16.94 1.80
C THR A 158 15.48 16.68 3.05
N VAL A 159 15.14 15.67 3.85
CA VAL A 159 15.90 15.26 5.05
C VAL A 159 17.34 14.91 4.72
N ARG A 160 17.62 14.35 3.54
CA ARG A 160 18.97 13.92 3.12
C ARG A 160 19.71 14.93 2.26
N SER A 161 19.04 15.94 1.74
CA SER A 161 19.64 16.93 0.82
C SER A 161 20.30 18.08 1.58
N PHE A 162 21.47 18.52 1.11
CA PHE A 162 22.12 19.73 1.61
C PHE A 162 21.40 20.98 1.07
N PRO A 163 21.22 22.06 1.88
CA PRO A 163 21.63 22.23 3.27
C PRO A 163 20.58 21.71 4.30
N SER A 164 19.42 21.25 3.89
CA SER A 164 18.28 20.85 4.77
C SER A 164 18.63 19.69 5.70
N ASN A 165 19.58 18.82 5.32
CA ASN A 165 20.05 17.74 6.17
C ASN A 165 20.67 18.22 7.49
N LEU A 166 21.30 19.39 7.50
CA LEU A 166 21.83 19.99 8.74
C LEU A 166 20.69 20.40 9.67
N THR A 167 19.65 21.01 9.11
CA THR A 167 18.43 21.36 9.86
C THR A 167 17.73 20.09 10.35
N ALA A 168 17.58 19.08 9.50
CA ALA A 168 16.99 17.81 9.87
C ALA A 168 17.71 17.16 11.05
N MET A 169 19.04 17.12 11.04
CA MET A 169 19.87 16.57 12.11
C MET A 169 19.69 17.38 13.42
N MET A 170 19.67 18.71 13.33
CA MET A 170 19.55 19.60 14.49
C MET A 170 18.20 19.44 15.20
N PHE A 171 17.11 19.24 14.44
CA PHE A 171 15.74 19.13 14.96
C PHE A 171 15.23 17.69 15.05
N GLY A 172 16.09 16.68 14.85
CA GLY A 172 15.75 15.27 15.02
C GLY A 172 14.82 14.69 13.96
N HIS A 173 14.74 15.30 12.77
CA HIS A 173 13.98 14.76 11.65
C HIS A 173 14.66 13.52 11.07
N GLN A 174 13.93 12.42 11.01
CA GLN A 174 14.40 11.16 10.44
C GLN A 174 13.58 10.80 9.19
N THR A 175 14.13 9.93 8.34
CA THR A 175 13.40 9.40 7.21
C THR A 175 12.20 8.57 7.67
N LYS A 176 11.09 8.68 6.93
CA LYS A 176 9.86 7.95 7.22
C LYS A 176 9.76 6.67 6.38
N PRO A 177 9.15 5.61 6.93
CA PRO A 177 8.87 4.40 6.17
C PRO A 177 7.83 4.67 5.07
N SER A 178 7.94 3.93 3.99
CA SER A 178 6.99 3.96 2.89
C SER A 178 6.32 2.60 2.72
N PHE A 179 5.28 2.53 1.87
CA PHE A 179 4.75 1.25 1.47
C PHE A 179 5.79 0.46 0.68
N THR A 180 5.97 -0.79 1.05
CA THR A 180 6.71 -1.78 0.25
C THR A 180 5.72 -2.65 -0.51
N VAL A 181 6.13 -3.20 -1.65
CA VAL A 181 5.33 -4.19 -2.36
C VAL A 181 5.34 -5.50 -1.60
N GLU A 182 4.15 -6.04 -1.35
CA GLU A 182 4.03 -7.41 -0.83
C GLU A 182 4.68 -8.36 -1.84
N ASN A 183 5.55 -9.24 -1.38
CA ASN A 183 6.33 -10.15 -2.23
C ASN A 183 7.38 -9.50 -3.15
N GLU A 184 8.10 -8.48 -2.69
CA GLU A 184 9.20 -7.89 -3.44
C GLU A 184 10.18 -8.96 -3.97
N LYS A 185 10.45 -10.00 -3.19
CA LYS A 185 11.28 -11.16 -3.60
C LYS A 185 10.66 -11.96 -4.73
N ALA A 186 9.35 -12.12 -4.77
CA ALA A 186 8.67 -12.87 -5.82
C ALA A 186 8.57 -12.07 -7.13
N ILE A 187 8.40 -10.74 -7.04
CA ILE A 187 8.32 -9.85 -8.21
C ILE A 187 9.71 -9.55 -8.79
N SER A 188 10.74 -9.54 -7.95
CA SER A 188 12.13 -9.33 -8.39
C SER A 188 12.73 -10.56 -9.07
N THR A 189 12.11 -11.74 -8.95
CA THR A 189 12.53 -12.95 -9.65
C THR A 189 11.67 -13.12 -10.89
N ALA A 190 12.28 -13.00 -12.06
CA ALA A 190 11.56 -13.26 -13.33
C ALA A 190 10.96 -14.67 -13.30
N PRO A 191 9.68 -14.86 -13.66
CA PRO A 191 9.09 -16.18 -13.75
C PRO A 191 9.90 -17.03 -14.73
N LYS A 192 10.33 -18.22 -14.31
CA LYS A 192 10.91 -19.20 -15.24
C LYS A 192 9.81 -19.64 -16.18
N VAL A 193 9.82 -19.15 -17.39
CA VAL A 193 8.96 -19.64 -18.45
C VAL A 193 9.63 -20.87 -19.00
N ASP A 194 9.13 -22.04 -18.63
CA ASP A 194 9.52 -23.31 -19.25
C ASP A 194 8.65 -23.49 -20.51
N PHE A 195 9.22 -23.24 -21.65
CA PHE A 195 8.58 -23.50 -22.96
C PHE A 195 8.66 -24.99 -23.29
N GLY A 196 8.53 -25.88 -22.33
CA GLY A 196 8.53 -27.33 -22.48
C GLY A 196 9.18 -27.78 -23.80
N GLY A 197 10.44 -28.15 -23.79
CA GLY A 197 11.14 -28.57 -24.99
C GLY A 197 10.37 -29.74 -25.61
N GLY A 198 9.75 -29.50 -26.75
CA GLY A 198 9.14 -30.53 -27.54
C GLY A 198 10.22 -31.54 -27.89
N GLU A 199 10.19 -32.71 -27.25
CA GLU A 199 10.93 -33.88 -27.73
C GLU A 199 10.53 -34.11 -29.19
N GLY A 200 11.52 -33.96 -30.06
CA GLY A 200 11.36 -34.21 -31.48
C GLY A 200 10.84 -35.61 -31.70
N GLN A 201 9.60 -35.74 -32.18
CA GLN A 201 9.14 -36.95 -32.80
C GLN A 201 10.02 -37.21 -34.03
N SER A 202 10.95 -38.16 -33.88
CA SER A 202 11.66 -38.75 -35.00
C SER A 202 10.63 -39.32 -36.01
N SER A 203 10.54 -38.70 -37.15
CA SER A 203 9.77 -39.24 -38.29
C SER A 203 10.24 -40.67 -38.63
N PRO A 204 9.33 -41.62 -38.84
CA PRO A 204 9.72 -42.94 -39.33
C PRO A 204 10.27 -42.81 -40.74
N GLY A 205 11.44 -43.36 -40.98
CA GLY A 205 12.14 -43.39 -42.23
C GLY A 205 11.25 -43.98 -43.35
N TYR A 206 11.15 -43.23 -44.42
CA TYR A 206 10.58 -43.72 -45.70
C TYR A 206 11.67 -44.57 -46.38
N ASP A 207 11.53 -45.90 -46.28
CA ASP A 207 12.32 -46.86 -47.04
C ASP A 207 11.85 -46.88 -48.48
N SER A 208 12.60 -46.27 -49.39
CA SER A 208 12.43 -46.40 -50.83
C SER A 208 13.34 -47.52 -51.36
N GLY A 209 12.87 -48.76 -51.29
CA GLY A 209 13.43 -49.84 -52.06
C GLY A 209 13.20 -49.66 -53.56
N ARG A 210 14.31 -49.67 -54.27
CA ARG A 210 14.56 -49.83 -55.71
C ARG A 210 14.85 -48.61 -56.50
#